data_b067659b9f08d45dbfbc594b02fe328d
#
_entry.id   b067659b9f08d45dbfbc594b02fe328d
#
_cell.length_a   1.000
_cell.length_b   1.000
_cell.length_c   1.000
_cell.angle_alpha   90.00
_cell.angle_beta   90.00
_cell.angle_gamma   90.00
#
_symmetry.space_group_name_H-M   'P 1'
#
loop_
_entity.id
_entity.type
_entity.pdbx_description
1 polymer ?
#
loop_
_entity_poly.entity_id
_entity_poly.type
_entity_poly.pdbx_seq_one_letter_code
_entity_poly.pdbx_strand_id
1 'polypeptide(L)'
;FKYTFRNFTARKLTAIITVSGIAMVVFVFAAALMMAYGVEKTLVSTGSADNIKVLRKSSQGEISSIIDGDTENIIRALPHIAKGSDGNLMISAEPVVVINLEIKGGGLSNVTVRGVSQTVYQLRSQIKLIEGRLFNPSLRELIVGKSINNKFEGAQIGSKVKFAGDQWEIVGLFEAEGSGFESEMWGDAQQLLSAFNRESSVSTLTLKLDDMGNYEDFKRSFETDKRLLPFETKTEQKYFEEQSEYLAGFIRVLGIFITIIFSFGATIGAMITMYSAVANRTVEIGTMRSLGFSRRSILSAFLFEALLTSVVGGVIGLFIASFLQFFTISTLNWNSFSELAFSFSLSP
;
A
#
# COMPACT_ATOMS: atom_id res chain seq x y z
N PHE A 1 41.74 16.30 -9.54
CA PHE A 1 40.96 16.19 -8.27
C PHE A 1 40.99 17.50 -7.47
N LYS A 2 42.16 18.00 -7.02
CA LYS A 2 42.22 19.24 -6.22
C LYS A 2 41.68 20.48 -6.96
N TYR A 3 41.87 20.54 -8.28
CA TYR A 3 41.38 21.65 -9.12
C TYR A 3 39.84 21.63 -9.26
N THR A 4 39.25 20.50 -9.46
CA THR A 4 37.78 20.32 -9.60
C THR A 4 37.05 20.65 -8.28
N PHE A 5 37.59 20.19 -7.15
CA PHE A 5 37.04 20.49 -5.84
C PHE A 5 37.10 21.98 -5.45
N ARG A 6 38.22 22.64 -5.80
CA ARG A 6 38.40 24.08 -5.57
C ARG A 6 37.49 24.96 -6.43
N ASN A 7 37.17 24.49 -7.63
CA ASN A 7 36.19 25.15 -8.53
C ASN A 7 34.75 25.02 -8.05
N PHE A 8 34.39 23.87 -7.47
CA PHE A 8 33.06 23.65 -6.87
C PHE A 8 32.76 24.66 -5.77
N THR A 9 33.81 25.00 -4.94
CA THR A 9 33.65 25.98 -3.88
C THR A 9 33.70 27.44 -4.37
N ALA A 10 34.22 27.72 -5.56
CA ALA A 10 34.27 29.06 -6.12
C ALA A 10 32.95 29.54 -6.77
N ARG A 11 32.07 28.61 -7.21
CA ARG A 11 30.75 28.91 -7.87
C ARG A 11 29.59 28.27 -7.16
N LYS A 12 29.44 28.57 -5.88
CA LYS A 12 28.47 27.97 -4.98
C LYS A 12 27.07 28.03 -5.53
N LEU A 13 26.60 29.13 -6.09
CA LEU A 13 25.22 29.31 -6.54
C LEU A 13 24.88 28.39 -7.72
N THR A 14 25.72 28.34 -8.75
CA THR A 14 25.50 27.50 -9.94
C THR A 14 25.55 26.01 -9.59
N ALA A 15 26.51 25.61 -8.73
CA ALA A 15 26.62 24.23 -8.26
C ALA A 15 25.39 23.83 -7.42
N ILE A 16 24.93 24.70 -6.51
CA ILE A 16 23.73 24.45 -5.71
C ILE A 16 22.50 24.27 -6.59
N ILE A 17 22.28 25.13 -7.58
CA ILE A 17 21.11 25.01 -8.48
C ILE A 17 21.13 23.66 -9.24
N THR A 18 22.29 23.28 -9.79
CA THR A 18 22.40 22.02 -10.54
C THR A 18 22.23 20.81 -9.63
N VAL A 19 22.90 20.79 -8.46
CA VAL A 19 22.78 19.73 -7.46
C VAL A 19 21.34 19.61 -6.97
N SER A 20 20.67 20.73 -6.67
CA SER A 20 19.28 20.73 -6.22
C SER A 20 18.33 20.19 -7.28
N GLY A 21 18.54 20.56 -8.56
CA GLY A 21 17.74 20.05 -9.66
C GLY A 21 17.84 18.51 -9.80
N ILE A 22 19.08 17.99 -9.75
CA ILE A 22 19.33 16.55 -9.83
C ILE A 22 18.78 15.85 -8.57
N ALA A 23 19.03 16.42 -7.39
CA ALA A 23 18.53 15.86 -6.13
C ALA A 23 17.00 15.76 -6.12
N MET A 24 16.30 16.76 -6.67
CA MET A 24 14.85 16.75 -6.77
C MET A 24 14.34 15.66 -7.71
N VAL A 25 14.97 15.42 -8.87
CA VAL A 25 14.60 14.34 -9.78
C VAL A 25 14.77 12.98 -9.10
N VAL A 26 15.91 12.76 -8.46
CA VAL A 26 16.20 11.50 -7.76
C VAL A 26 15.26 11.30 -6.56
N PHE A 27 14.99 12.37 -5.81
CA PHE A 27 14.01 12.35 -4.70
C PHE A 27 12.62 11.92 -5.19
N VAL A 28 12.08 12.54 -6.25
CA VAL A 28 10.75 12.22 -6.78
C VAL A 28 10.68 10.79 -7.26
N PHE A 29 11.72 10.31 -7.96
CA PHE A 29 11.80 8.93 -8.42
C PHE A 29 11.83 7.94 -7.24
N ALA A 30 12.72 8.17 -6.28
CA ALA A 30 12.82 7.34 -5.09
C ALA A 30 11.51 7.34 -4.29
N ALA A 31 10.88 8.51 -4.10
CA ALA A 31 9.59 8.62 -3.42
C ALA A 31 8.49 7.81 -4.10
N ALA A 32 8.40 7.84 -5.44
CA ALA A 32 7.42 7.06 -6.18
C ALA A 32 7.66 5.55 -6.04
N LEU A 33 8.91 5.10 -6.10
CA LEU A 33 9.25 3.68 -5.89
C LEU A 33 8.98 3.24 -4.45
N MET A 34 9.37 4.04 -3.46
CA MET A 34 9.10 3.77 -2.04
C MET A 34 7.59 3.72 -1.74
N MET A 35 6.80 4.57 -2.40
CA MET A 35 5.34 4.56 -2.30
C MET A 35 4.76 3.28 -2.90
N ALA A 36 5.16 2.90 -4.11
CA ALA A 36 4.71 1.67 -4.77
C ALA A 36 5.05 0.43 -3.93
N TYR A 37 6.27 0.35 -3.44
CA TYR A 37 6.72 -0.76 -2.59
C TYR A 37 6.03 -0.77 -1.21
N GLY A 38 5.76 0.41 -0.63
CA GLY A 38 5.01 0.53 0.61
C GLY A 38 3.57 -0.01 0.50
N VAL A 39 2.88 0.32 -0.59
CA VAL A 39 1.54 -0.21 -0.90
C VAL A 39 1.58 -1.73 -1.09
N GLU A 40 2.51 -2.21 -1.91
CA GLU A 40 2.71 -3.65 -2.17
C GLU A 40 2.95 -4.41 -0.86
N LYS A 41 3.90 -3.95 -0.05
CA LYS A 41 4.23 -4.55 1.24
C LYS A 41 3.02 -4.58 2.18
N THR A 42 2.28 -3.49 2.30
CA THR A 42 1.10 -3.40 3.16
C THR A 42 0.00 -4.36 2.72
N LEU A 43 -0.29 -4.44 1.43
CA LEU A 43 -1.32 -5.34 0.91
C LEU A 43 -0.89 -6.82 1.01
N VAL A 44 0.33 -7.15 0.60
CA VAL A 44 0.83 -8.54 0.68
C VAL A 44 0.89 -9.04 2.13
N SER A 45 1.28 -8.18 3.08
CA SER A 45 1.29 -8.53 4.51
C SER A 45 -0.10 -8.64 5.14
N THR A 46 -1.15 -8.21 4.43
CA THR A 46 -2.54 -8.34 4.89
C THR A 46 -3.01 -9.79 4.84
N GLY A 47 -2.63 -10.53 3.81
CA GLY A 47 -3.07 -11.90 3.60
C GLY A 47 -2.16 -12.94 4.25
N SER A 48 -2.75 -14.00 4.80
CA SER A 48 -2.02 -15.19 5.23
C SER A 48 -1.90 -16.19 4.07
N ALA A 49 -0.74 -16.85 3.97
CA ALA A 49 -0.54 -17.94 3.02
C ALA A 49 -1.35 -19.20 3.38
N ASP A 50 -1.70 -19.35 4.68
CA ASP A 50 -2.46 -20.50 5.19
C ASP A 50 -3.98 -20.36 5.08
N ASN A 51 -4.45 -19.15 4.78
CA ASN A 51 -5.88 -18.89 4.63
C ASN A 51 -6.28 -18.98 3.16
N ILE A 52 -7.43 -19.59 2.91
CA ILE A 52 -8.08 -19.63 1.60
C ILE A 52 -9.23 -18.64 1.59
N LYS A 53 -9.29 -17.83 0.57
CA LYS A 53 -10.35 -16.87 0.33
C LYS A 53 -11.22 -17.35 -0.82
N VAL A 54 -12.54 -17.31 -0.64
CA VAL A 54 -13.52 -17.63 -1.66
C VAL A 54 -14.24 -16.36 -2.06
N LEU A 55 -14.31 -16.09 -3.35
CA LEU A 55 -14.97 -14.93 -3.93
C LEU A 55 -15.73 -15.32 -5.20
N ARG A 56 -16.63 -14.46 -5.65
CA ARG A 56 -17.25 -14.60 -6.96
C ARG A 56 -16.24 -14.32 -8.06
N LYS A 57 -16.18 -15.17 -9.08
CA LYS A 57 -15.33 -14.96 -10.27
C LYS A 57 -15.60 -13.59 -10.90
N SER A 58 -14.55 -12.96 -11.38
CA SER A 58 -14.62 -11.65 -12.05
C SER A 58 -15.13 -10.50 -11.17
N SER A 59 -15.27 -10.69 -9.84
CA SER A 59 -15.46 -9.56 -8.93
C SER A 59 -14.17 -8.76 -8.85
N GLN A 60 -14.28 -7.43 -8.87
CA GLN A 60 -13.11 -6.54 -8.73
C GLN A 60 -12.54 -6.52 -7.30
N GLY A 61 -13.25 -7.13 -6.34
CA GLY A 61 -12.87 -7.20 -4.95
C GLY A 61 -14.00 -7.74 -4.09
N GLU A 62 -13.82 -7.77 -2.78
CA GLU A 62 -14.79 -8.30 -1.82
C GLU A 62 -16.11 -7.55 -1.86
N ILE A 63 -16.09 -6.23 -2.08
CA ILE A 63 -17.31 -5.39 -2.08
C ILE A 63 -18.28 -5.76 -3.21
N SER A 64 -17.75 -6.14 -4.37
CA SER A 64 -18.53 -6.54 -5.54
C SER A 64 -18.84 -8.05 -5.58
N SER A 65 -18.30 -8.83 -4.66
CA SER A 65 -18.53 -10.26 -4.52
C SER A 65 -19.74 -10.52 -3.62
N ILE A 66 -20.58 -11.45 -4.04
CA ILE A 66 -21.78 -11.88 -3.29
C ILE A 66 -21.80 -13.40 -3.28
N ILE A 67 -21.86 -13.99 -2.09
CA ILE A 67 -22.00 -15.41 -1.80
C ILE A 67 -23.25 -15.55 -0.95
N ASP A 68 -24.24 -16.26 -1.45
CA ASP A 68 -25.47 -16.54 -0.71
C ASP A 68 -25.30 -17.66 0.32
N GLY A 69 -26.23 -17.77 1.27
CA GLY A 69 -26.17 -18.74 2.35
C GLY A 69 -26.20 -20.20 1.89
N ASP A 70 -26.87 -20.51 0.77
CA ASP A 70 -26.88 -21.87 0.22
C ASP A 70 -25.50 -22.25 -0.31
N THR A 71 -24.84 -21.33 -1.02
CA THR A 71 -23.45 -21.49 -1.48
C THR A 71 -22.48 -21.60 -0.30
N GLU A 72 -22.66 -20.79 0.75
CA GLU A 72 -21.86 -20.89 1.98
C GLU A 72 -21.97 -22.29 2.59
N ASN A 73 -23.21 -22.83 2.71
CA ASN A 73 -23.44 -24.18 3.26
C ASN A 73 -22.79 -25.29 2.43
N ILE A 74 -22.77 -25.15 1.10
CA ILE A 74 -22.05 -26.07 0.22
C ILE A 74 -20.56 -26.04 0.49
N ILE A 75 -19.98 -24.84 0.60
CA ILE A 75 -18.55 -24.67 0.87
C ILE A 75 -18.18 -25.23 2.24
N ARG A 76 -19.02 -25.02 3.27
CA ARG A 76 -18.82 -25.59 4.61
C ARG A 76 -18.80 -27.12 4.64
N ALA A 77 -19.42 -27.77 3.68
CA ALA A 77 -19.47 -29.23 3.55
C ALA A 77 -18.28 -29.82 2.78
N LEU A 78 -17.40 -28.98 2.21
CA LEU A 78 -16.23 -29.46 1.49
C LEU A 78 -15.19 -30.13 2.42
N PRO A 79 -14.41 -31.07 1.92
CA PRO A 79 -13.37 -31.75 2.69
C PRO A 79 -12.21 -30.79 3.05
N HIS A 80 -11.36 -31.21 3.99
CA HIS A 80 -10.11 -30.56 4.37
C HIS A 80 -10.22 -29.20 5.04
N ILE A 81 -11.40 -28.71 5.40
CA ILE A 81 -11.52 -27.49 6.20
C ILE A 81 -11.12 -27.80 7.63
N ALA A 82 -10.14 -27.05 8.15
CA ALA A 82 -9.65 -27.20 9.51
C ALA A 82 -10.76 -26.96 10.56
N LYS A 83 -10.59 -27.56 11.72
CA LYS A 83 -11.41 -27.29 12.90
C LYS A 83 -10.60 -26.55 13.94
N GLY A 84 -11.21 -25.55 14.55
CA GLY A 84 -10.61 -24.82 15.66
C GLY A 84 -10.57 -25.64 16.94
N SER A 85 -9.98 -25.07 17.98
CA SER A 85 -9.89 -25.68 19.30
C SER A 85 -11.25 -25.92 19.97
N ASP A 86 -12.28 -25.22 19.50
CA ASP A 86 -13.68 -25.35 19.89
C ASP A 86 -14.47 -26.42 19.10
N GLY A 87 -13.80 -27.10 18.16
CA GLY A 87 -14.40 -28.09 17.27
C GLY A 87 -15.18 -27.52 16.09
N ASN A 88 -15.35 -26.20 16.00
CA ASN A 88 -16.01 -25.54 14.89
C ASN A 88 -15.11 -25.45 13.67
N LEU A 89 -15.71 -25.37 12.47
CA LEU A 89 -14.93 -25.16 11.24
C LEU A 89 -14.23 -23.79 11.29
N MET A 90 -12.97 -23.77 10.90
CA MET A 90 -12.19 -22.56 10.75
C MET A 90 -12.58 -21.81 9.47
N ILE A 91 -13.76 -21.22 9.49
CA ILE A 91 -14.34 -20.46 8.39
C ILE A 91 -15.01 -19.19 8.93
N SER A 92 -14.70 -18.06 8.34
CA SER A 92 -15.33 -16.77 8.60
C SER A 92 -16.09 -16.31 7.36
N ALA A 93 -17.39 -16.10 7.51
CA ALA A 93 -18.26 -15.55 6.48
C ALA A 93 -18.32 -14.03 6.70
N GLU A 94 -17.77 -13.26 5.74
CA GLU A 94 -17.46 -11.85 5.94
C GLU A 94 -18.26 -10.97 4.99
N PRO A 95 -19.33 -10.28 5.46
CA PRO A 95 -19.87 -9.13 4.76
C PRO A 95 -18.89 -7.97 4.83
N VAL A 96 -18.58 -7.38 3.69
CA VAL A 96 -17.69 -6.21 3.56
C VAL A 96 -18.49 -5.07 2.94
N VAL A 97 -18.51 -3.94 3.60
CA VAL A 97 -19.23 -2.74 3.18
C VAL A 97 -18.35 -1.51 3.31
N VAL A 98 -18.73 -0.44 2.62
CA VAL A 98 -18.03 0.84 2.71
C VAL A 98 -18.97 1.89 3.28
N ILE A 99 -18.45 2.66 4.20
CA ILE A 99 -19.14 3.81 4.82
C ILE A 99 -18.30 5.08 4.63
N ASN A 100 -18.93 6.23 4.78
CA ASN A 100 -18.24 7.53 4.77
C ASN A 100 -18.03 8.01 6.20
N LEU A 101 -16.81 8.43 6.51
CA LEU A 101 -16.46 9.07 7.78
C LEU A 101 -15.76 10.39 7.56
N GLU A 102 -15.87 11.29 8.53
CA GLU A 102 -15.18 12.57 8.54
C GLU A 102 -13.70 12.38 8.89
N ILE A 103 -12.83 13.02 8.08
CA ILE A 103 -11.39 13.07 8.34
C ILE A 103 -11.10 14.17 9.35
N LYS A 104 -10.21 13.95 10.31
CA LYS A 104 -9.69 14.98 11.21
C LYS A 104 -9.12 16.15 10.38
N GLY A 105 -9.68 17.33 10.57
CA GLY A 105 -9.31 18.50 9.75
C GLY A 105 -10.21 18.77 8.55
N GLY A 106 -11.26 17.99 8.36
CA GLY A 106 -12.33 18.22 7.38
C GLY A 106 -12.26 17.33 6.14
N GLY A 107 -13.42 17.14 5.53
CA GLY A 107 -13.61 16.25 4.39
C GLY A 107 -14.17 14.89 4.79
N LEU A 108 -14.71 14.18 3.81
CA LEU A 108 -15.24 12.83 3.96
C LEU A 108 -14.35 11.84 3.21
N SER A 109 -14.17 10.66 3.75
CA SER A 109 -13.52 9.56 3.03
C SER A 109 -14.17 8.23 3.35
N ASN A 110 -13.93 7.27 2.46
CA ASN A 110 -14.49 5.94 2.53
C ASN A 110 -13.69 5.04 3.47
N VAL A 111 -14.37 4.31 4.33
CA VAL A 111 -13.81 3.33 5.27
C VAL A 111 -14.49 2.00 5.07
N THR A 112 -13.70 0.93 5.01
CA THR A 112 -14.21 -0.44 4.97
C THR A 112 -14.68 -0.86 6.36
N VAL A 113 -15.90 -1.39 6.43
CA VAL A 113 -16.41 -2.10 7.61
C VAL A 113 -16.58 -3.57 7.24
N ARG A 114 -15.93 -4.43 8.00
CA ARG A 114 -15.96 -5.88 7.83
C ARG A 114 -16.72 -6.52 8.96
N GLY A 115 -17.72 -7.32 8.63
CA GLY A 115 -18.36 -8.24 9.57
C GLY A 115 -17.53 -9.50 9.69
N VAL A 116 -17.25 -9.92 10.91
CA VAL A 116 -16.44 -11.12 11.16
C VAL A 116 -17.06 -11.98 12.25
N SER A 117 -16.75 -13.26 12.24
CA SER A 117 -17.05 -14.18 13.33
C SER A 117 -15.88 -14.24 14.33
N GLN A 118 -16.11 -14.81 15.52
CA GLN A 118 -15.06 -15.00 16.52
C GLN A 118 -13.88 -15.87 16.00
N THR A 119 -14.14 -16.73 15.03
CA THR A 119 -13.13 -17.57 14.38
C THR A 119 -12.04 -16.76 13.67
N VAL A 120 -12.33 -15.50 13.31
CA VAL A 120 -11.38 -14.63 12.62
C VAL A 120 -10.07 -14.43 13.38
N TYR A 121 -10.11 -14.40 14.71
CA TYR A 121 -8.91 -14.24 15.53
C TYR A 121 -7.98 -15.46 15.52
N GLN A 122 -8.52 -16.64 15.18
CA GLN A 122 -7.73 -17.85 14.94
C GLN A 122 -7.21 -17.91 13.50
N LEU A 123 -7.95 -17.32 12.55
CA LEU A 123 -7.54 -17.23 11.14
C LEU A 123 -6.46 -16.17 10.92
N ARG A 124 -6.52 -15.05 11.66
CA ARG A 124 -5.67 -13.87 11.49
C ARG A 124 -4.98 -13.51 12.81
N SER A 125 -3.98 -14.28 13.18
CA SER A 125 -3.25 -14.13 14.45
C SER A 125 -2.46 -12.81 14.57
N GLN A 126 -2.24 -12.10 13.46
CA GLN A 126 -1.62 -10.77 13.44
C GLN A 126 -2.52 -9.67 14.04
N ILE A 127 -3.82 -9.93 14.20
CA ILE A 127 -4.74 -8.97 14.83
C ILE A 127 -4.52 -8.97 16.34
N LYS A 128 -4.03 -7.84 16.84
CA LYS A 128 -3.75 -7.65 18.28
C LYS A 128 -4.56 -6.48 18.80
N LEU A 129 -5.35 -6.72 19.84
CA LEU A 129 -6.04 -5.65 20.56
C LEU A 129 -5.02 -4.81 21.32
N ILE A 130 -5.00 -3.49 21.08
CA ILE A 130 -4.09 -2.54 21.76
C ILE A 130 -4.78 -1.93 22.98
N GLU A 131 -6.06 -1.58 22.82
CA GLU A 131 -6.82 -0.85 23.84
C GLU A 131 -8.29 -1.25 23.79
N GLY A 132 -8.98 -1.18 24.93
CA GLY A 132 -10.39 -1.52 25.06
C GLY A 132 -10.63 -3.02 25.12
N ARG A 133 -11.67 -3.50 24.43
CA ARG A 133 -12.07 -4.91 24.38
C ARG A 133 -12.52 -5.31 22.97
N LEU A 134 -12.62 -6.59 22.72
CA LEU A 134 -13.26 -7.11 21.50
C LEU A 134 -14.77 -6.81 21.58
N PHE A 135 -15.39 -6.70 20.40
CA PHE A 135 -16.84 -6.53 20.30
C PHE A 135 -17.56 -7.79 20.79
N ASN A 136 -18.72 -7.61 21.40
CA ASN A 136 -19.60 -8.71 21.77
C ASN A 136 -20.42 -9.15 20.56
N PRO A 137 -20.50 -10.47 20.30
CA PRO A 137 -21.41 -10.99 19.30
C PRO A 137 -22.85 -10.52 19.59
N SER A 138 -23.61 -10.28 18.53
CA SER A 138 -25.02 -9.82 18.58
C SER A 138 -25.23 -8.39 19.10
N LEU A 139 -24.16 -7.63 19.37
CA LEU A 139 -24.24 -6.20 19.67
C LEU A 139 -23.70 -5.38 18.50
N ARG A 140 -24.19 -4.14 18.38
CA ARG A 140 -23.68 -3.17 17.37
C ARG A 140 -22.45 -2.46 17.89
N GLU A 141 -21.42 -3.24 18.08
CA GLU A 141 -20.11 -2.80 18.53
C GLU A 141 -19.08 -3.00 17.44
N LEU A 142 -18.10 -2.11 17.42
CA LEU A 142 -16.97 -2.13 16.47
C LEU A 142 -15.65 -2.09 17.21
N ILE A 143 -14.66 -2.75 16.65
CA ILE A 143 -13.25 -2.46 16.90
C ILE A 143 -12.68 -1.77 15.68
N VAL A 144 -11.76 -0.85 15.87
CA VAL A 144 -11.18 -0.03 14.81
C VAL A 144 -9.70 -0.29 14.66
N GLY A 145 -9.23 -0.31 13.43
CA GLY A 145 -7.81 -0.38 13.15
C GLY A 145 -7.10 0.93 13.50
N LYS A 146 -5.83 0.84 13.85
CA LYS A 146 -4.99 1.96 14.29
C LYS A 146 -4.97 3.14 13.32
N SER A 147 -4.97 2.87 12.01
CA SER A 147 -4.97 3.90 10.97
C SER A 147 -6.28 4.69 10.94
N ILE A 148 -7.41 4.01 11.15
CA ILE A 148 -8.73 4.64 11.24
C ILE A 148 -8.82 5.55 12.46
N ASN A 149 -8.45 5.03 13.64
CA ASN A 149 -8.46 5.82 14.88
C ASN A 149 -7.59 7.09 14.77
N ASN A 150 -6.46 7.02 14.09
CA ASN A 150 -5.56 8.15 13.93
C ASN A 150 -6.10 9.22 12.97
N LYS A 151 -6.81 8.83 11.92
CA LYS A 151 -7.17 9.71 10.81
C LYS A 151 -8.59 10.28 10.89
N PHE A 152 -9.55 9.52 11.40
CA PHE A 152 -10.97 9.89 11.33
C PHE A 152 -11.50 10.46 12.65
N GLU A 153 -12.44 11.43 12.52
CA GLU A 153 -13.17 11.96 13.66
C GLU A 153 -14.21 10.93 14.12
N GLY A 154 -14.48 10.89 15.42
CA GLY A 154 -15.45 9.96 16.01
C GLY A 154 -15.04 8.48 15.92
N ALA A 155 -13.79 8.18 15.57
CA ALA A 155 -13.26 6.81 15.49
C ALA A 155 -12.52 6.35 16.76
N GLN A 156 -12.68 7.06 17.89
CA GLN A 156 -12.06 6.73 19.17
C GLN A 156 -12.96 5.80 20.00
N ILE A 157 -12.36 5.04 20.92
CA ILE A 157 -13.10 4.17 21.86
C ILE A 157 -14.14 5.00 22.64
N GLY A 158 -15.34 4.47 22.76
CA GLY A 158 -16.50 5.12 23.39
C GLY A 158 -17.30 6.04 22.44
N SER A 159 -16.78 6.33 21.24
CA SER A 159 -17.50 7.08 20.22
C SER A 159 -18.58 6.22 19.54
N LYS A 160 -19.57 6.89 18.97
CA LYS A 160 -20.65 6.25 18.21
C LYS A 160 -20.61 6.68 16.75
N VAL A 161 -20.51 5.72 15.86
CA VAL A 161 -20.56 5.93 14.41
C VAL A 161 -21.95 5.57 13.89
N LYS A 162 -22.55 6.42 13.07
CA LYS A 162 -23.88 6.20 12.51
C LYS A 162 -23.77 5.77 11.05
N PHE A 163 -24.25 4.57 10.73
CA PHE A 163 -24.40 4.08 9.36
C PHE A 163 -25.49 3.00 9.28
N ALA A 164 -25.99 2.73 8.09
CA ALA A 164 -27.10 1.79 7.83
C ALA A 164 -28.34 2.03 8.72
N GLY A 165 -28.62 3.29 9.07
CA GLY A 165 -29.74 3.64 9.93
C GLY A 165 -29.52 3.47 11.44
N ASP A 166 -28.41 2.89 11.87
CA ASP A 166 -28.13 2.49 13.23
C ASP A 166 -26.90 3.20 13.82
N GLN A 167 -26.75 3.12 15.16
CA GLN A 167 -25.57 3.59 15.88
C GLN A 167 -24.71 2.41 16.31
N TRP A 168 -23.43 2.51 16.04
CA TRP A 168 -22.41 1.51 16.35
C TRP A 168 -21.40 2.10 17.32
N GLU A 169 -21.17 1.43 18.43
CA GLU A 169 -20.23 1.87 19.47
C GLU A 169 -18.83 1.29 19.21
N ILE A 170 -17.83 2.15 19.27
CA ILE A 170 -16.43 1.71 19.16
C ILE A 170 -15.95 1.28 20.54
N VAL A 171 -15.60 0.00 20.70
CA VAL A 171 -15.26 -0.62 21.99
C VAL A 171 -13.80 -1.04 22.10
N GLY A 172 -13.07 -1.04 20.99
CA GLY A 172 -11.67 -1.45 21.00
C GLY A 172 -10.86 -0.91 19.83
N LEU A 173 -9.55 -0.88 20.02
CA LEU A 173 -8.54 -0.49 19.06
C LEU A 173 -7.61 -1.68 18.81
N PHE A 174 -7.37 -2.01 17.54
CA PHE A 174 -6.45 -3.08 17.17
C PHE A 174 -5.34 -2.61 16.23
N GLU A 175 -4.23 -3.34 16.25
CA GLU A 175 -3.18 -3.27 15.25
C GLU A 175 -3.04 -4.62 14.53
N ALA A 176 -2.43 -4.58 13.36
CA ALA A 176 -2.28 -5.74 12.48
C ALA A 176 -0.94 -5.70 11.74
N GLU A 177 0.14 -5.39 12.45
CA GLU A 177 1.52 -5.38 11.94
C GLU A 177 1.72 -4.50 10.68
N GLY A 178 0.94 -3.39 10.59
CA GLY A 178 1.00 -2.47 9.44
C GLY A 178 0.30 -2.99 8.18
N SER A 179 -0.55 -4.01 8.30
CA SER A 179 -1.34 -4.55 7.20
C SER A 179 -2.53 -3.67 6.85
N GLY A 180 -3.15 -3.93 5.71
CA GLY A 180 -4.35 -3.21 5.25
C GLY A 180 -5.54 -3.30 6.22
N PHE A 181 -5.60 -4.32 7.07
CA PHE A 181 -6.64 -4.44 8.10
C PHE A 181 -6.63 -3.28 9.10
N GLU A 182 -5.49 -2.62 9.32
CA GLU A 182 -5.45 -1.42 10.17
C GLU A 182 -6.26 -0.24 9.61
N SER A 183 -6.64 -0.31 8.34
CA SER A 183 -7.50 0.66 7.66
C SER A 183 -8.97 0.23 7.60
N GLU A 184 -9.38 -0.72 8.45
CA GLU A 184 -10.75 -1.23 8.51
C GLU A 184 -11.37 -1.05 9.91
N MET A 185 -12.70 -1.14 9.97
CA MET A 185 -13.48 -1.34 11.19
C MET A 185 -14.07 -2.74 11.17
N TRP A 186 -14.05 -3.44 12.29
CA TRP A 186 -14.56 -4.80 12.39
C TRP A 186 -15.67 -4.90 13.42
N GLY A 187 -16.73 -5.62 13.08
CA GLY A 187 -17.86 -5.87 13.95
C GLY A 187 -18.48 -7.26 13.71
N ASP A 188 -19.55 -7.56 14.39
CA ASP A 188 -20.26 -8.83 14.24
C ASP A 188 -20.89 -8.96 12.84
N ALA A 189 -20.62 -10.08 12.16
CA ALA A 189 -21.07 -10.31 10.80
C ALA A 189 -22.60 -10.32 10.69
N GLN A 190 -23.31 -10.93 11.66
CA GLN A 190 -24.76 -11.02 11.64
C GLN A 190 -25.43 -9.67 11.85
N GLN A 191 -24.86 -8.85 12.74
CA GLN A 191 -25.33 -7.47 12.94
C GLN A 191 -25.14 -6.63 11.68
N LEU A 192 -24.02 -6.80 11.00
CA LEU A 192 -23.74 -6.07 9.76
C LEU A 192 -24.69 -6.49 8.63
N LEU A 193 -24.92 -7.81 8.46
CA LEU A 193 -25.89 -8.34 7.49
C LEU A 193 -27.29 -7.78 7.73
N SER A 194 -27.73 -7.80 9.01
CA SER A 194 -29.04 -7.25 9.40
C SER A 194 -29.16 -5.75 9.10
N ALA A 195 -28.16 -4.96 9.45
CA ALA A 195 -28.16 -3.51 9.25
C ALA A 195 -28.22 -3.11 7.76
N PHE A 196 -27.60 -3.88 6.88
CA PHE A 196 -27.59 -3.64 5.44
C PHE A 196 -28.67 -4.42 4.67
N ASN A 197 -29.59 -5.09 5.36
CA ASN A 197 -30.64 -5.93 4.76
C ASN A 197 -30.10 -6.94 3.75
N ARG A 198 -28.95 -7.55 4.06
CA ARG A 198 -28.29 -8.53 3.17
C ARG A 198 -28.71 -9.98 3.43
N GLU A 199 -29.62 -10.20 4.39
CA GLU A 199 -30.06 -11.55 4.82
C GLU A 199 -28.86 -12.43 5.18
N SER A 200 -28.55 -13.44 4.33
CA SER A 200 -27.40 -14.34 4.49
C SER A 200 -26.33 -14.15 3.42
N SER A 201 -26.35 -13.03 2.68
CA SER A 201 -25.42 -12.81 1.56
C SER A 201 -24.14 -12.11 2.04
N VAL A 202 -23.03 -12.84 2.06
CA VAL A 202 -21.71 -12.34 2.45
C VAL A 202 -20.88 -11.96 1.23
N SER A 203 -19.84 -11.19 1.46
CA SER A 203 -18.90 -10.72 0.41
C SER A 203 -17.86 -11.79 0.10
N THR A 204 -17.35 -12.46 1.12
CA THR A 204 -16.28 -13.45 0.99
C THR A 204 -16.38 -14.48 2.11
N LEU A 205 -15.81 -15.65 1.87
CA LEU A 205 -15.49 -16.61 2.91
C LEU A 205 -13.99 -16.71 3.05
N THR A 206 -13.49 -16.61 4.28
CA THR A 206 -12.09 -16.89 4.61
C THR A 206 -12.06 -18.16 5.44
N LEU A 207 -11.29 -19.14 5.00
CA LEU A 207 -11.20 -20.44 5.67
C LEU A 207 -9.75 -20.91 5.76
N LYS A 208 -9.50 -21.85 6.67
CA LYS A 208 -8.21 -22.52 6.81
C LYS A 208 -8.36 -24.00 6.51
N LEU A 209 -7.38 -24.59 5.83
CA LEU A 209 -7.31 -26.03 5.63
C LEU A 209 -6.58 -26.70 6.78
N ASP A 210 -6.86 -27.99 6.99
CA ASP A 210 -6.18 -28.84 7.95
C ASP A 210 -4.67 -28.97 7.62
N ASP A 211 -4.35 -29.04 6.33
CA ASP A 211 -2.99 -28.98 5.78
C ASP A 211 -3.04 -28.26 4.42
N MET A 212 -2.15 -27.29 4.21
CA MET A 212 -2.02 -26.61 2.91
C MET A 212 -1.59 -27.54 1.77
N GLY A 213 -0.98 -28.70 2.08
CA GLY A 213 -0.74 -29.76 1.10
C GLY A 213 -2.03 -30.30 0.44
N ASN A 214 -3.18 -30.16 1.11
CA ASN A 214 -4.50 -30.56 0.61
C ASN A 214 -5.20 -29.48 -0.24
N TYR A 215 -4.52 -28.34 -0.52
CA TYR A 215 -5.13 -27.25 -1.27
C TYR A 215 -5.60 -27.65 -2.67
N GLU A 216 -4.83 -28.44 -3.40
CA GLU A 216 -5.20 -28.89 -4.74
C GLU A 216 -6.38 -29.88 -4.72
N ASP A 217 -6.50 -30.72 -3.68
CA ASP A 217 -7.64 -31.62 -3.51
C ASP A 217 -8.90 -30.86 -3.09
N PHE A 218 -8.77 -29.89 -2.19
CA PHE A 218 -9.85 -28.97 -1.85
C PHE A 218 -10.34 -28.21 -3.10
N LYS A 219 -9.41 -27.61 -3.85
CA LYS A 219 -9.70 -26.87 -5.08
C LYS A 219 -10.40 -27.75 -6.13
N ARG A 220 -9.94 -29.00 -6.31
CA ARG A 220 -10.58 -29.96 -7.23
C ARG A 220 -12.01 -30.26 -6.79
N SER A 221 -12.23 -30.49 -5.48
CA SER A 221 -13.56 -30.73 -4.92
C SER A 221 -14.47 -29.53 -5.12
N PHE A 222 -13.92 -28.30 -4.93
CA PHE A 222 -14.62 -27.04 -5.16
C PHE A 222 -15.01 -26.86 -6.64
N GLU A 223 -14.08 -27.09 -7.58
CA GLU A 223 -14.28 -26.88 -9.03
C GLU A 223 -15.19 -27.97 -9.66
N THR A 224 -15.28 -29.15 -9.05
CA THR A 224 -16.13 -30.25 -9.51
C THR A 224 -17.63 -30.01 -9.23
N ASP A 225 -17.93 -29.25 -8.17
CA ASP A 225 -19.33 -28.90 -7.86
C ASP A 225 -19.84 -27.80 -8.81
N LYS A 226 -20.81 -28.14 -9.65
CA LYS A 226 -21.37 -27.21 -10.63
C LYS A 226 -21.98 -25.94 -10.02
N ARG A 227 -22.42 -26.01 -8.76
CA ARG A 227 -23.01 -24.87 -8.04
C ARG A 227 -21.94 -23.85 -7.65
N LEU A 228 -20.67 -24.27 -7.52
CA LEU A 228 -19.54 -23.42 -7.17
C LEU A 228 -18.80 -22.87 -8.38
N LEU A 229 -19.18 -23.22 -9.61
CA LEU A 229 -18.56 -22.70 -10.84
C LEU A 229 -18.50 -21.16 -10.95
N PRO A 230 -19.46 -20.38 -10.42
CA PRO A 230 -19.38 -18.92 -10.43
C PRO A 230 -18.35 -18.34 -9.46
N PHE A 231 -17.75 -19.16 -8.61
CA PHE A 231 -16.81 -18.74 -7.56
C PHE A 231 -15.41 -19.25 -7.83
N GLU A 232 -14.44 -18.67 -7.17
CA GLU A 232 -13.04 -19.07 -7.21
C GLU A 232 -12.43 -19.11 -5.82
N THR A 233 -11.37 -19.89 -5.68
CA THR A 233 -10.59 -19.99 -4.47
C THR A 233 -9.14 -19.51 -4.72
N LYS A 234 -8.60 -18.73 -3.80
CA LYS A 234 -7.21 -18.27 -3.81
C LYS A 234 -6.67 -18.32 -2.39
N THR A 235 -5.36 -18.39 -2.22
CA THR A 235 -4.79 -18.05 -0.90
C THR A 235 -5.06 -16.57 -0.60
N GLU A 236 -5.29 -16.24 0.66
CA GLU A 236 -5.55 -14.85 1.06
C GLU A 236 -4.36 -13.95 0.69
N GLN A 237 -3.14 -14.46 0.82
CA GLN A 237 -1.94 -13.76 0.39
C GLN A 237 -1.97 -13.44 -1.10
N LYS A 238 -2.29 -14.42 -1.96
CA LYS A 238 -2.35 -14.23 -3.41
C LYS A 238 -3.43 -13.23 -3.81
N TYR A 239 -4.56 -13.24 -3.13
CA TYR A 239 -5.63 -12.27 -3.36
C TYR A 239 -5.15 -10.82 -3.13
N PHE A 240 -4.45 -10.56 -2.02
CA PHE A 240 -3.92 -9.23 -1.74
C PHE A 240 -2.70 -8.88 -2.61
N GLU A 241 -1.89 -9.86 -3.00
CA GLU A 241 -0.80 -9.69 -3.96
C GLU A 241 -1.34 -9.20 -5.32
N GLU A 242 -2.36 -9.86 -5.87
CA GLU A 242 -3.02 -9.44 -7.11
C GLU A 242 -3.59 -8.02 -7.01
N GLN A 243 -4.18 -7.65 -5.87
CA GLN A 243 -4.65 -6.28 -5.64
C GLN A 243 -3.50 -5.27 -5.61
N SER A 244 -2.37 -5.66 -4.98
CA SER A 244 -1.20 -4.79 -4.88
C SER A 244 -0.57 -4.51 -6.23
N GLU A 245 -0.52 -5.51 -7.12
CA GLU A 245 0.05 -5.38 -8.46
C GLU A 245 -0.62 -4.26 -9.28
N TYR A 246 -1.94 -4.14 -9.22
CA TYR A 246 -2.67 -3.08 -9.93
C TYR A 246 -2.33 -1.70 -9.38
N LEU A 247 -2.40 -1.51 -8.08
CA LEU A 247 -2.19 -0.21 -7.46
C LEU A 247 -0.71 0.20 -7.47
N ALA A 248 0.17 -0.69 -7.05
CA ALA A 248 1.61 -0.44 -7.06
C ALA A 248 2.14 -0.28 -8.49
N GLY A 249 1.63 -1.07 -9.45
CA GLY A 249 1.95 -0.95 -10.86
C GLY A 249 1.56 0.42 -11.43
N PHE A 250 0.35 0.90 -11.13
CA PHE A 250 -0.08 2.24 -11.54
C PHE A 250 0.83 3.33 -10.96
N ILE A 251 1.13 3.27 -9.66
CA ILE A 251 2.01 4.24 -8.99
C ILE A 251 3.41 4.21 -9.61
N ARG A 252 3.94 3.03 -9.90
CA ARG A 252 5.26 2.84 -10.53
C ARG A 252 5.31 3.46 -11.92
N VAL A 253 4.32 3.18 -12.76
CA VAL A 253 4.23 3.74 -14.14
C VAL A 253 4.11 5.26 -14.08
N LEU A 254 3.24 5.79 -13.22
CA LEU A 254 3.08 7.23 -13.03
C LEU A 254 4.38 7.88 -12.54
N GLY A 255 5.05 7.26 -11.58
CA GLY A 255 6.34 7.71 -11.04
C GLY A 255 7.43 7.77 -12.12
N ILE A 256 7.54 6.73 -12.96
CA ILE A 256 8.47 6.69 -14.10
C ILE A 256 8.15 7.82 -15.07
N PHE A 257 6.89 8.01 -15.43
CA PHE A 257 6.46 9.04 -16.37
C PHE A 257 6.81 10.45 -15.87
N ILE A 258 6.49 10.74 -14.62
CA ILE A 258 6.84 12.02 -13.97
C ILE A 258 8.36 12.20 -13.96
N THR A 259 9.11 11.15 -13.61
CA THR A 259 10.58 11.21 -13.54
C THR A 259 11.20 11.50 -14.91
N ILE A 260 10.67 10.93 -15.98
CA ILE A 260 11.13 11.23 -17.34
C ILE A 260 10.95 12.72 -17.63
N ILE A 261 9.78 13.30 -17.33
CA ILE A 261 9.52 14.73 -17.55
C ILE A 261 10.51 15.59 -16.76
N PHE A 262 10.67 15.30 -15.46
CA PHE A 262 11.61 16.03 -14.61
C PHE A 262 13.07 15.87 -15.07
N SER A 263 13.45 14.68 -15.59
CA SER A 263 14.80 14.44 -16.11
C SER A 263 15.10 15.31 -17.33
N PHE A 264 14.12 15.51 -18.23
CA PHE A 264 14.29 16.46 -19.34
C PHE A 264 14.50 17.88 -18.84
N GLY A 265 13.70 18.34 -17.86
CA GLY A 265 13.86 19.65 -17.26
C GLY A 265 15.24 19.83 -16.58
N ALA A 266 15.67 18.83 -15.81
CA ALA A 266 16.97 18.84 -15.16
C ALA A 266 18.12 18.82 -16.16
N THR A 267 17.99 18.06 -17.27
CA THR A 267 19.01 18.02 -18.33
C THR A 267 19.14 19.37 -19.01
N ILE A 268 18.02 20.03 -19.35
CA ILE A 268 18.04 21.38 -19.93
C ILE A 268 18.69 22.39 -18.95
N GLY A 269 18.30 22.35 -17.68
CA GLY A 269 18.91 23.17 -16.64
C GLY A 269 20.42 22.95 -16.50
N ALA A 270 20.85 21.67 -16.48
CA ALA A 270 22.26 21.31 -16.44
C ALA A 270 23.03 21.78 -17.71
N MET A 271 22.42 21.70 -18.89
CA MET A 271 23.02 22.24 -20.12
C MET A 271 23.22 23.75 -20.04
N ILE A 272 22.23 24.50 -19.59
CA ILE A 272 22.31 25.96 -19.44
C ILE A 272 23.43 26.34 -18.44
N THR A 273 23.50 25.65 -17.29
CA THR A 273 24.52 25.90 -16.29
C THR A 273 25.93 25.54 -16.77
N MET A 274 26.08 24.43 -17.52
CA MET A 274 27.35 24.03 -18.12
C MET A 274 27.77 24.95 -19.26
N TYR A 275 26.86 25.37 -20.11
CA TYR A 275 27.13 26.35 -21.15
C TYR A 275 27.67 27.68 -20.54
N SER A 276 26.99 28.19 -19.53
CA SER A 276 27.43 29.36 -18.78
C SER A 276 28.81 29.14 -18.12
N ALA A 277 29.06 27.96 -17.55
CA ALA A 277 30.35 27.62 -16.95
C ALA A 277 31.51 27.64 -17.97
N VAL A 278 31.28 27.07 -19.18
CA VAL A 278 32.26 27.06 -20.26
C VAL A 278 32.48 28.49 -20.80
N ALA A 279 31.41 29.25 -21.05
CA ALA A 279 31.49 30.62 -21.55
C ALA A 279 32.29 31.54 -20.62
N ASN A 280 32.12 31.40 -19.32
CA ASN A 280 32.86 32.18 -18.31
C ASN A 280 34.33 31.73 -18.11
N ARG A 281 34.75 30.60 -18.72
CA ARG A 281 36.12 30.04 -18.62
C ARG A 281 36.85 30.03 -19.97
N THR A 282 36.40 30.82 -20.94
CA THR A 282 36.99 30.83 -22.30
C THR A 282 38.47 31.22 -22.27
N VAL A 283 38.87 32.15 -21.42
CA VAL A 283 40.30 32.57 -21.23
C VAL A 283 41.13 31.42 -20.64
N GLU A 284 40.63 30.74 -19.59
CA GLU A 284 41.30 29.58 -18.98
C GLU A 284 41.44 28.43 -19.99
N ILE A 285 40.39 28.15 -20.77
CA ILE A 285 40.40 27.15 -21.84
C ILE A 285 41.43 27.54 -22.92
N GLY A 286 41.46 28.80 -23.31
CA GLY A 286 42.44 29.32 -24.25
C GLY A 286 43.90 29.13 -23.77
N THR A 287 44.16 29.43 -22.50
CA THR A 287 45.50 29.24 -21.86
C THR A 287 45.87 27.74 -21.82
N MET A 288 44.95 26.87 -21.44
CA MET A 288 45.20 25.41 -21.48
C MET A 288 45.49 24.92 -22.90
N ARG A 289 44.79 25.45 -23.88
CA ARG A 289 45.02 25.12 -25.30
C ARG A 289 46.40 25.59 -25.80
N SER A 290 46.85 26.78 -25.41
CA SER A 290 48.16 27.30 -25.75
C SER A 290 49.31 26.52 -25.11
N LEU A 291 49.03 25.91 -23.90
CA LEU A 291 49.95 25.00 -23.20
C LEU A 291 49.95 23.56 -23.80
N GLY A 292 49.19 23.30 -24.87
CA GLY A 292 49.20 22.01 -25.59
C GLY A 292 48.17 20.98 -25.11
N PHE A 293 47.26 21.30 -24.18
CA PHE A 293 46.21 20.39 -23.77
C PHE A 293 45.26 20.10 -24.94
N SER A 294 44.90 18.81 -25.12
CA SER A 294 43.98 18.40 -26.16
C SER A 294 42.53 18.81 -25.82
N ARG A 295 41.69 18.99 -26.88
CA ARG A 295 40.25 19.26 -26.70
C ARG A 295 39.58 18.17 -25.89
N ARG A 296 39.99 16.92 -26.05
CA ARG A 296 39.43 15.74 -25.36
C ARG A 296 39.76 15.80 -23.86
N SER A 297 40.95 16.21 -23.46
CA SER A 297 41.35 16.38 -22.05
C SER A 297 40.54 17.47 -21.36
N ILE A 298 40.25 18.57 -22.05
CA ILE A 298 39.42 19.65 -21.50
C ILE A 298 37.97 19.18 -21.37
N LEU A 299 37.43 18.51 -22.39
CA LEU A 299 36.06 17.94 -22.36
C LEU A 299 35.90 16.93 -21.21
N SER A 300 36.89 16.02 -21.04
CA SER A 300 36.82 15.01 -19.97
C SER A 300 36.85 15.66 -18.58
N ALA A 301 37.55 16.79 -18.37
CA ALA A 301 37.53 17.51 -17.10
C ALA A 301 36.14 18.08 -16.78
N PHE A 302 35.42 18.65 -17.78
CA PHE A 302 34.06 19.15 -17.61
C PHE A 302 33.05 18.01 -17.40
N LEU A 303 33.22 16.90 -18.14
CA LEU A 303 32.35 15.70 -17.94
C LEU A 303 32.53 15.12 -16.53
N PHE A 304 33.78 15.10 -16.03
CA PHE A 304 34.05 14.64 -14.67
C PHE A 304 33.41 15.56 -13.61
N GLU A 305 33.48 16.89 -13.85
CA GLU A 305 32.80 17.88 -12.98
C GLU A 305 31.29 17.67 -12.96
N ALA A 306 30.68 17.44 -14.15
CA ALA A 306 29.25 17.14 -14.26
C ALA A 306 28.87 15.83 -13.54
N LEU A 307 29.69 14.78 -13.71
CA LEU A 307 29.46 13.49 -13.07
C LEU A 307 29.55 13.58 -11.55
N LEU A 308 30.53 14.27 -11.01
CA LEU A 308 30.64 14.54 -9.57
C LEU A 308 29.41 15.30 -9.05
N THR A 309 28.98 16.33 -9.76
CA THR A 309 27.78 17.11 -9.40
C THR A 309 26.54 16.22 -9.39
N SER A 310 26.41 15.32 -10.38
CA SER A 310 25.27 14.38 -10.46
C SER A 310 25.29 13.35 -9.32
N VAL A 311 26.45 12.81 -8.99
CA VAL A 311 26.59 11.87 -7.86
C VAL A 311 26.21 12.56 -6.54
N VAL A 312 26.71 13.78 -6.30
CA VAL A 312 26.37 14.53 -5.09
C VAL A 312 24.87 14.82 -5.03
N GLY A 313 24.27 15.27 -6.13
CA GLY A 313 22.82 15.49 -6.22
C GLY A 313 22.03 14.22 -5.98
N GLY A 314 22.44 13.11 -6.59
CA GLY A 314 21.80 11.79 -6.41
C GLY A 314 21.84 11.33 -4.95
N VAL A 315 23.00 11.41 -4.29
CA VAL A 315 23.14 11.03 -2.87
C VAL A 315 22.26 11.91 -1.97
N ILE A 316 22.22 13.21 -2.21
CA ILE A 316 21.37 14.13 -1.45
C ILE A 316 19.88 13.80 -1.67
N GLY A 317 19.47 13.53 -2.92
CA GLY A 317 18.11 13.16 -3.24
C GLY A 317 17.65 11.87 -2.55
N LEU A 318 18.50 10.83 -2.58
CA LEU A 318 18.25 9.57 -1.86
C LEU A 318 18.23 9.75 -0.35
N PHE A 319 19.14 10.56 0.18
CA PHE A 319 19.18 10.85 1.62
C PHE A 319 17.89 11.53 2.08
N ILE A 320 17.41 12.53 1.35
CA ILE A 320 16.14 13.20 1.67
C ILE A 320 14.97 12.22 1.53
N ALA A 321 14.94 11.39 0.47
CA ALA A 321 13.89 10.40 0.27
C ALA A 321 13.83 9.39 1.42
N SER A 322 14.96 9.02 2.01
CA SER A 322 14.97 8.06 3.13
C SER A 322 14.19 8.51 4.35
N PHE A 323 13.97 9.81 4.54
CA PHE A 323 13.13 10.32 5.63
C PHE A 323 11.65 10.08 5.42
N LEU A 324 11.20 9.79 4.19
CA LEU A 324 9.80 9.50 3.91
C LEU A 324 9.32 8.23 4.64
N GLN A 325 10.20 7.29 4.96
CA GLN A 325 9.83 6.07 5.69
C GLN A 325 9.18 6.33 7.07
N PHE A 326 9.38 7.51 7.65
CA PHE A 326 8.77 7.90 8.93
C PHE A 326 7.34 8.45 8.78
N PHE A 327 6.88 8.63 7.54
CA PHE A 327 5.55 9.14 7.27
C PHE A 327 4.62 8.03 6.81
N THR A 328 3.44 7.96 7.43
CA THR A 328 2.33 7.14 6.98
C THR A 328 1.38 8.01 6.19
N ILE A 329 1.08 7.59 4.99
CA ILE A 329 0.10 8.25 4.13
C ILE A 329 -1.01 7.26 3.79
N SER A 330 -2.11 7.76 3.25
CA SER A 330 -3.18 6.89 2.76
C SER A 330 -3.51 7.21 1.31
N THR A 331 -3.91 6.18 0.58
CA THR A 331 -4.41 6.27 -0.78
C THR A 331 -5.74 5.55 -0.89
N LEU A 332 -6.49 5.83 -1.94
CA LEU A 332 -7.70 5.09 -2.24
C LEU A 332 -7.31 3.72 -2.82
N ASN A 333 -7.76 2.65 -2.18
CA ASN A 333 -7.72 1.31 -2.77
C ASN A 333 -8.90 1.16 -3.74
N TRP A 334 -8.62 1.01 -5.01
CA TRP A 334 -9.67 0.95 -6.04
C TRP A 334 -10.51 -0.32 -5.99
N ASN A 335 -10.01 -1.40 -5.39
CA ASN A 335 -10.75 -2.64 -5.25
C ASN A 335 -11.75 -2.60 -4.10
N SER A 336 -11.42 -1.88 -3.02
CA SER A 336 -12.29 -1.70 -1.86
C SER A 336 -13.00 -0.35 -1.85
N PHE A 337 -12.68 0.55 -2.78
CA PHE A 337 -13.15 1.95 -2.81
C PHE A 337 -13.01 2.67 -1.45
N SER A 338 -12.08 2.23 -0.63
CA SER A 338 -11.82 2.75 0.71
C SER A 338 -10.37 3.17 0.87
N GLU A 339 -10.09 3.91 1.92
CA GLU A 339 -8.74 4.31 2.23
C GLU A 339 -7.88 3.13 2.68
N LEU A 340 -6.65 3.11 2.17
CA LEU A 340 -5.58 2.21 2.59
C LEU A 340 -4.43 3.07 3.10
N ALA A 341 -4.13 2.99 4.38
CA ALA A 341 -2.96 3.61 4.97
C ALA A 341 -1.74 2.69 4.78
N PHE A 342 -0.60 3.28 4.44
CA PHE A 342 0.66 2.58 4.28
C PHE A 342 1.83 3.51 4.59
N SER A 343 2.98 2.95 4.94
CA SER A 343 4.22 3.68 5.14
C SER A 343 5.12 3.54 3.92
N PHE A 344 5.88 4.59 3.61
CA PHE A 344 6.93 4.47 2.61
C PHE A 344 7.94 3.41 3.05
N SER A 345 8.28 2.49 2.18
CA SER A 345 9.26 1.46 2.46
C SER A 345 10.41 1.54 1.48
N LEU A 346 11.63 1.37 1.99
CA LEU A 346 12.82 1.30 1.14
C LEU A 346 12.70 0.01 0.30
N SER A 347 12.79 0.16 -1.01
CA SER A 347 12.95 -0.96 -1.93
C SER A 347 14.40 -1.45 -1.84
N PRO A 348 14.64 -2.76 -1.87
CA PRO A 348 16.00 -3.31 -1.94
C PRO A 348 16.74 -2.88 -3.20
#